data_7098545b8612d0d24b0d8510983af28f
#
_entry.id   7098545b8612d0d24b0d8510983af28f
#
_cell.length_a   1.000
_cell.length_b   1.000
_cell.length_c   1.000
_cell.angle_alpha   90.00
_cell.angle_beta   90.00
_cell.angle_gamma   90.00
#
_symmetry.space_group_name_H-M   'P 1'
#
loop_
_entity.id
_entity.type
_entity.pdbx_description
1 polymer ?
#
loop_
_entity_poly.entity_id
_entity_poly.type
_entity_poly.pdbx_seq_one_letter_code
_entity_poly.pdbx_strand_id
1 'polypeptide(L)'
;IDATYPEFGFAFHRARFDDWLRERAESAGATYRIGSSVSDVTTDMTGGHSHKIELSEGENVEARYLILADGPQRTVTTDAVDQFLPHDHSVRDYLDSNIANHIAYQEHRKVPEELFDEGLLKFWWGVMPGHTAYPWIFPNDNNVARIGLTMPIGMDLADVDNPQDYALLDPDDEQIPPGRVYVRRLLEREYPEYDIEEDFPLVEDRGKRKGTEAYPISSTRPIESPTEAGVAVVGGAMGATSAFHEGGDHVAVRTGKIAGQLAGQGRLDRYNREWKRAIGEEVRRNVALADMVRGWEPDDWDDTFRLVDNMLNRGEYSPSQALGSGLSGIRLVAEYKLRKLSLGSGRYVQLRQDDYLF
;
A
#
# COMPACT_ATOMS: atom_id res chain seq x y z
N ILE A 1 19.65 14.25 -2.09
CA ILE A 1 20.57 13.62 -1.11
C ILE A 1 20.45 12.13 -1.21
N ASP A 2 21.59 11.45 -1.23
CA ASP A 2 21.68 10.01 -1.23
C ASP A 2 21.95 9.52 0.20
N ALA A 3 21.07 8.65 0.69
CA ALA A 3 21.25 7.96 1.95
C ALA A 3 21.00 6.47 1.74
N THR A 4 21.91 5.64 2.25
CA THR A 4 21.83 4.18 2.12
C THR A 4 21.55 3.54 3.47
N TYR A 5 20.51 2.71 3.53
CA TYR A 5 20.09 1.99 4.71
C TYR A 5 20.31 0.49 4.50
N PRO A 6 21.10 -0.19 5.33
CA PRO A 6 21.28 -1.63 5.25
C PRO A 6 20.00 -2.38 5.68
N GLU A 7 19.76 -3.53 5.06
CA GLU A 7 18.67 -4.45 5.43
C GLU A 7 17.28 -3.82 5.46
N PHE A 8 17.02 -2.83 4.58
CA PHE A 8 15.75 -2.11 4.52
C PHE A 8 14.58 -2.99 4.06
N GLY A 9 14.83 -3.90 3.12
CA GLY A 9 13.80 -4.76 2.55
C GLY A 9 14.36 -5.75 1.54
N PHE A 10 13.49 -6.30 0.73
CA PHE A 10 13.87 -7.19 -0.37
C PHE A 10 12.90 -7.06 -1.53
N ALA A 11 13.39 -7.22 -2.75
CA ALA A 11 12.60 -7.37 -3.95
C ALA A 11 12.27 -8.85 -4.17
N PHE A 12 11.08 -9.15 -4.71
CA PHE A 12 10.68 -10.52 -5.03
C PHE A 12 9.79 -10.55 -6.28
N HIS A 13 9.73 -11.71 -6.91
CA HIS A 13 8.90 -11.94 -8.07
C HIS A 13 7.45 -12.16 -7.63
N ARG A 14 6.59 -11.15 -7.76
CA ARG A 14 5.23 -11.21 -7.25
C ARG A 14 4.44 -12.43 -7.75
N ALA A 15 4.47 -12.70 -9.05
CA ALA A 15 3.75 -13.83 -9.62
C ALA A 15 4.22 -15.17 -9.03
N ARG A 16 5.55 -15.38 -8.90
CA ARG A 16 6.10 -16.58 -8.27
C ARG A 16 5.76 -16.70 -6.79
N PHE A 17 5.71 -15.58 -6.09
CA PHE A 17 5.31 -15.55 -4.68
C PHE A 17 3.84 -15.91 -4.50
N ASP A 18 2.96 -15.39 -5.34
CA ASP A 18 1.53 -15.71 -5.32
C ASP A 18 1.30 -17.20 -5.64
N ASP A 19 1.99 -17.76 -6.66
CA ASP A 19 1.94 -19.18 -6.98
C ASP A 19 2.44 -20.04 -5.82
N TRP A 20 3.55 -19.66 -5.19
CA TRP A 20 4.10 -20.37 -4.04
C TRP A 20 3.14 -20.38 -2.84
N LEU A 21 2.46 -19.26 -2.57
CA LEU A 21 1.44 -19.19 -1.51
C LEU A 21 0.26 -20.10 -1.83
N ARG A 22 -0.22 -20.10 -3.08
CA ARG A 22 -1.31 -20.96 -3.54
C ARG A 22 -0.95 -22.43 -3.38
N GLU A 23 0.19 -22.87 -3.91
CA GLU A 23 0.65 -24.27 -3.83
C GLU A 23 0.75 -24.76 -2.39
N ARG A 24 1.22 -23.92 -1.47
CA ARG A 24 1.25 -24.27 -0.04
C ARG A 24 -0.13 -24.40 0.57
N ALA A 25 -1.06 -23.53 0.19
CA ALA A 25 -2.44 -23.61 0.68
C ALA A 25 -3.14 -24.86 0.13
N GLU A 26 -2.99 -25.19 -1.17
CA GLU A 26 -3.51 -26.41 -1.79
C GLU A 26 -2.92 -27.67 -1.13
N SER A 27 -1.62 -27.67 -0.87
CA SER A 27 -0.94 -28.76 -0.16
C SER A 27 -1.45 -28.96 1.28
N ALA A 28 -2.00 -27.89 1.89
CA ALA A 28 -2.64 -27.93 3.20
C ALA A 28 -4.15 -28.26 3.12
N GLY A 29 -4.70 -28.55 1.94
CA GLY A 29 -6.08 -28.97 1.73
C GLY A 29 -7.03 -27.83 1.32
N ALA A 30 -6.54 -26.65 0.99
CA ALA A 30 -7.39 -25.59 0.46
C ALA A 30 -7.82 -25.89 -0.98
N THR A 31 -9.05 -25.52 -1.34
CA THR A 31 -9.55 -25.62 -2.71
C THR A 31 -9.59 -24.23 -3.32
N TYR A 32 -8.94 -24.07 -4.48
CA TYR A 32 -8.97 -22.85 -5.27
C TYR A 32 -9.95 -22.96 -6.42
N ARG A 33 -10.72 -21.90 -6.65
CA ARG A 33 -11.63 -21.76 -7.79
C ARG A 33 -11.14 -20.57 -8.62
N ILE A 34 -10.15 -20.83 -9.46
CA ILE A 34 -9.55 -19.81 -10.31
C ILE A 34 -10.48 -19.52 -11.48
N GLY A 35 -10.68 -18.21 -11.79
CA GLY A 35 -11.58 -17.78 -12.86
C GLY A 35 -13.04 -17.68 -12.44
N SER A 36 -13.39 -18.07 -11.21
CA SER A 36 -14.76 -17.99 -10.68
C SER A 36 -14.93 -16.67 -9.93
N SER A 37 -15.73 -15.76 -10.49
CA SER A 37 -16.05 -14.48 -9.85
C SER A 37 -17.20 -14.66 -8.86
N VAL A 38 -17.15 -13.95 -7.74
CA VAL A 38 -18.27 -13.84 -6.79
C VAL A 38 -19.22 -12.76 -7.31
N SER A 39 -20.50 -13.10 -7.43
CA SER A 39 -21.57 -12.19 -7.87
C SER A 39 -22.38 -11.64 -6.71
N ASP A 40 -22.54 -12.39 -5.63
CA ASP A 40 -23.27 -11.96 -4.44
C ASP A 40 -22.80 -12.69 -3.18
N VAL A 41 -22.99 -12.06 -2.02
CA VAL A 41 -22.76 -12.65 -0.71
C VAL A 41 -23.91 -12.30 0.21
N THR A 42 -24.57 -13.29 0.78
CA THR A 42 -25.63 -13.11 1.76
C THR A 42 -25.25 -13.77 3.07
N THR A 43 -25.48 -13.08 4.19
CA THR A 43 -25.21 -13.61 5.53
C THR A 43 -26.53 -13.83 6.29
N ASP A 44 -26.74 -15.04 6.76
CA ASP A 44 -27.83 -15.39 7.69
C ASP A 44 -27.31 -15.41 9.12
N MET A 45 -27.90 -14.57 9.97
CA MET A 45 -27.59 -14.46 11.40
C MET A 45 -28.52 -15.29 12.29
N THR A 46 -29.45 -16.07 11.71
CA THR A 46 -30.45 -16.85 12.46
C THR A 46 -29.83 -18.08 13.09
N GLY A 47 -29.67 -18.07 14.41
CA GLY A 47 -29.11 -19.22 15.16
C GLY A 47 -27.58 -19.36 15.08
N GLY A 48 -26.89 -18.29 14.69
CA GLY A 48 -25.47 -18.18 14.49
C GLY A 48 -25.20 -17.35 13.26
N HIS A 49 -24.11 -17.64 12.55
CA HIS A 49 -23.83 -17.02 11.26
C HIS A 49 -23.48 -18.09 10.20
N SER A 50 -24.01 -17.92 8.99
CA SER A 50 -23.59 -18.65 7.81
C SER A 50 -23.63 -17.75 6.59
N HIS A 51 -22.72 -17.97 5.66
CA HIS A 51 -22.58 -17.17 4.46
C HIS A 51 -22.91 -18.02 3.24
N LYS A 52 -23.75 -17.50 2.37
CA LYS A 52 -23.99 -18.02 1.04
C LYS A 52 -23.29 -17.12 0.04
N ILE A 53 -22.36 -17.68 -0.73
CA ILE A 53 -21.56 -17.01 -1.74
C ILE A 53 -22.05 -17.50 -3.10
N GLU A 54 -22.56 -16.60 -3.93
CA GLU A 54 -22.99 -16.89 -5.30
C GLU A 54 -21.85 -16.61 -6.28
N LEU A 55 -21.54 -17.60 -7.12
CA LEU A 55 -20.55 -17.48 -8.18
C LEU A 55 -21.25 -17.10 -9.51
N SER A 56 -20.55 -16.37 -10.36
CA SER A 56 -21.08 -15.89 -11.65
C SER A 56 -21.59 -17.01 -12.55
N GLU A 57 -21.10 -18.24 -12.33
CA GLU A 57 -21.50 -19.46 -13.07
C GLU A 57 -22.78 -20.10 -12.52
N GLY A 58 -23.39 -19.49 -11.50
CA GLY A 58 -24.64 -19.96 -10.90
C GLY A 58 -24.47 -21.03 -9.82
N GLU A 59 -23.22 -21.36 -9.43
CA GLU A 59 -22.92 -22.22 -8.32
C GLU A 59 -22.93 -21.44 -6.99
N ASN A 60 -23.34 -22.08 -5.91
CA ASN A 60 -23.33 -21.50 -4.56
C ASN A 60 -22.32 -22.23 -3.68
N VAL A 61 -21.64 -21.46 -2.82
CA VAL A 61 -20.77 -21.99 -1.77
C VAL A 61 -21.31 -21.54 -0.42
N GLU A 62 -21.44 -22.46 0.52
CA GLU A 62 -21.80 -22.13 1.90
C GLU A 62 -20.57 -22.19 2.80
N ALA A 63 -20.45 -21.23 3.70
CA ALA A 63 -19.34 -21.15 4.63
C ALA A 63 -19.77 -20.59 5.99
N ARG A 64 -19.11 -21.06 7.04
CA ARG A 64 -19.30 -20.52 8.39
C ARG A 64 -18.55 -19.21 8.60
N TYR A 65 -17.40 -19.03 7.99
CA TYR A 65 -16.57 -17.84 8.07
C TYR A 65 -16.29 -17.31 6.69
N LEU A 66 -16.29 -15.98 6.57
CA LEU A 66 -15.99 -15.27 5.33
C LEU A 66 -14.77 -14.38 5.54
N ILE A 67 -13.74 -14.56 4.70
CA ILE A 67 -12.55 -13.71 4.69
C ILE A 67 -12.52 -12.94 3.37
N LEU A 68 -12.77 -11.64 3.44
CA LEU A 68 -12.82 -10.72 2.32
C LEU A 68 -11.42 -10.20 2.01
N ALA A 69 -10.87 -10.57 0.85
CA ALA A 69 -9.50 -10.29 0.44
C ALA A 69 -9.42 -9.79 -1.01
N ASP A 70 -10.48 -9.16 -1.51
CA ASP A 70 -10.64 -8.69 -2.89
C ASP A 70 -9.88 -7.39 -3.20
N GLY A 71 -9.08 -6.92 -2.26
CA GLY A 71 -8.17 -5.80 -2.43
C GLY A 71 -8.86 -4.44 -2.46
N PRO A 72 -8.18 -3.39 -2.98
CA PRO A 72 -8.68 -2.01 -2.88
C PRO A 72 -9.91 -1.72 -3.74
N GLN A 73 -10.24 -2.57 -4.70
CA GLN A 73 -11.45 -2.43 -5.53
C GLN A 73 -12.73 -2.80 -4.78
N ARG A 74 -12.64 -3.69 -3.78
CA ARG A 74 -13.75 -4.06 -2.88
C ARG A 74 -15.04 -4.45 -3.60
N THR A 75 -14.91 -5.17 -4.70
CA THR A 75 -16.06 -5.58 -5.52
C THR A 75 -17.06 -6.46 -4.78
N VAL A 76 -16.58 -7.23 -3.79
CA VAL A 76 -17.38 -8.10 -2.93
C VAL A 76 -17.46 -7.54 -1.52
N THR A 77 -16.36 -6.97 -1.01
CA THR A 77 -16.26 -6.45 0.35
C THR A 77 -17.34 -5.41 0.65
N THR A 78 -17.63 -4.50 -0.30
CA THR A 78 -18.64 -3.45 -0.10
C THR A 78 -20.00 -4.06 0.22
N ASP A 79 -20.53 -4.89 -0.67
CA ASP A 79 -21.88 -5.45 -0.52
C ASP A 79 -21.97 -6.43 0.68
N ALA A 80 -20.88 -7.16 0.94
CA ALA A 80 -20.84 -8.08 2.07
C ALA A 80 -20.81 -7.38 3.44
N VAL A 81 -20.16 -6.21 3.54
CA VAL A 81 -20.05 -5.45 4.80
C VAL A 81 -21.24 -4.53 5.01
N ASP A 82 -21.80 -3.96 3.94
CA ASP A 82 -22.94 -3.04 4.00
C ASP A 82 -24.20 -3.70 4.59
N GLN A 83 -24.31 -5.05 4.55
CA GLN A 83 -25.38 -5.80 5.22
C GLN A 83 -25.45 -5.53 6.73
N PHE A 84 -24.36 -5.09 7.34
CA PHE A 84 -24.23 -4.84 8.77
C PHE A 84 -24.15 -3.34 9.11
N LEU A 85 -24.36 -2.46 8.15
CA LEU A 85 -24.40 -1.02 8.38
C LEU A 85 -25.84 -0.48 8.40
N PRO A 86 -26.09 0.67 9.03
CA PRO A 86 -27.35 1.38 8.86
C PRO A 86 -27.67 1.60 7.39
N HIS A 87 -28.96 1.56 7.00
CA HIS A 87 -29.40 1.61 5.59
C HIS A 87 -28.94 2.85 4.79
N ASP A 88 -28.57 3.93 5.48
CA ASP A 88 -28.08 5.18 4.89
C ASP A 88 -26.55 5.28 4.89
N HIS A 89 -25.83 4.21 5.30
CA HIS A 89 -24.38 4.14 5.34
C HIS A 89 -23.86 3.01 4.44
N SER A 90 -22.68 3.23 3.87
CA SER A 90 -21.93 2.23 3.14
C SER A 90 -20.46 2.23 3.58
N VAL A 91 -19.81 1.10 3.46
CA VAL A 91 -18.34 1.03 3.62
C VAL A 91 -17.62 1.94 2.63
N ARG A 92 -18.27 2.31 1.53
CA ARG A 92 -17.76 3.28 0.55
C ARG A 92 -17.62 4.69 1.13
N ASP A 93 -18.42 5.06 2.12
CA ASP A 93 -18.29 6.35 2.80
C ASP A 93 -16.95 6.47 3.55
N TYR A 94 -16.35 5.34 3.88
CA TYR A 94 -15.06 5.23 4.57
C TYR A 94 -13.92 4.83 3.64
N LEU A 95 -14.20 3.88 2.73
CA LEU A 95 -13.24 3.26 1.84
C LEU A 95 -13.78 3.25 0.40
N ASP A 96 -13.88 4.42 -0.22
CA ASP A 96 -14.41 4.53 -1.58
C ASP A 96 -13.59 3.68 -2.56
N SER A 97 -14.26 2.73 -3.22
CA SER A 97 -13.62 1.85 -4.20
C SER A 97 -13.37 2.52 -5.56
N ASN A 98 -14.08 3.62 -5.84
CA ASN A 98 -13.89 4.40 -7.06
C ASN A 98 -12.77 5.44 -6.90
N ILE A 99 -12.47 5.80 -5.65
CA ILE A 99 -11.39 6.71 -5.28
C ILE A 99 -10.39 5.90 -4.47
N ALA A 100 -9.68 4.97 -5.12
CA ALA A 100 -8.41 4.54 -4.56
C ALA A 100 -7.55 5.80 -4.47
N ASN A 101 -7.00 6.09 -3.29
CA ASN A 101 -6.29 7.36 -3.06
C ASN A 101 -4.99 7.48 -3.86
N HIS A 102 -4.39 6.36 -4.28
CA HIS A 102 -3.19 6.33 -5.10
C HIS A 102 -3.28 5.32 -6.25
N ILE A 103 -2.46 5.57 -7.26
CA ILE A 103 -2.18 4.60 -8.33
C ILE A 103 -0.68 4.31 -8.34
N ALA A 104 -0.33 3.03 -8.38
CA ALA A 104 1.01 2.61 -8.74
C ALA A 104 1.06 2.34 -10.24
N TYR A 105 2.11 2.82 -10.89
CA TYR A 105 2.48 2.48 -12.25
C TYR A 105 3.92 1.98 -12.26
N GLN A 106 4.20 0.89 -12.99
CA GLN A 106 5.57 0.41 -13.15
C GLN A 106 5.79 -0.24 -14.50
N GLU A 107 7.04 -0.26 -14.90
CA GLU A 107 7.58 -0.87 -16.11
C GLU A 107 8.63 -1.90 -15.75
N HIS A 108 8.63 -3.03 -16.45
CA HIS A 108 9.71 -4.00 -16.41
C HIS A 108 10.70 -3.62 -17.49
N ARG A 109 11.86 -3.13 -17.12
CA ARG A 109 12.90 -2.70 -18.06
C ARG A 109 14.18 -3.50 -17.87
N LYS A 110 14.86 -3.79 -18.98
CA LYS A 110 16.23 -4.28 -18.93
C LYS A 110 17.11 -3.13 -18.46
N VAL A 111 18.07 -3.41 -17.62
CA VAL A 111 19.04 -2.43 -17.11
C VAL A 111 20.43 -2.84 -17.58
N PRO A 112 21.26 -1.92 -18.06
CA PRO A 112 22.66 -2.20 -18.38
C PRO A 112 23.37 -2.90 -17.23
N GLU A 113 24.23 -3.89 -17.54
CA GLU A 113 24.85 -4.75 -16.54
C GLU A 113 25.68 -3.97 -15.53
N GLU A 114 26.37 -2.93 -15.98
CA GLU A 114 27.19 -2.06 -15.16
C GLU A 114 26.40 -1.16 -14.19
N LEU A 115 25.09 -0.96 -14.45
CA LEU A 115 24.20 -0.17 -13.60
C LEU A 115 23.32 -1.04 -12.70
N PHE A 116 23.27 -2.36 -12.97
CA PHE A 116 22.39 -3.26 -12.26
C PHE A 116 23.02 -3.73 -10.94
N ASP A 117 22.35 -3.43 -9.83
CA ASP A 117 22.74 -3.86 -8.50
C ASP A 117 21.57 -4.63 -7.84
N GLU A 118 21.74 -5.95 -7.67
CA GLU A 118 20.74 -6.82 -7.04
C GLU A 118 20.49 -6.47 -5.57
N GLY A 119 21.45 -5.87 -4.90
CA GLY A 119 21.40 -5.51 -3.48
C GLY A 119 20.78 -4.15 -3.21
N LEU A 120 20.41 -3.38 -4.23
CA LEU A 120 20.02 -1.99 -4.06
C LEU A 120 18.58 -1.71 -4.49
N LEU A 121 17.73 -1.31 -3.54
CA LEU A 121 16.42 -0.71 -3.78
C LEU A 121 16.57 0.81 -3.79
N LYS A 122 16.14 1.47 -4.87
CA LYS A 122 16.21 2.94 -4.99
C LYS A 122 14.83 3.56 -4.88
N PHE A 123 14.75 4.67 -4.15
CA PHE A 123 13.54 5.46 -3.94
C PHE A 123 13.87 6.94 -3.98
N TRP A 124 12.96 7.75 -4.51
CA TRP A 124 13.11 9.21 -4.56
C TRP A 124 11.84 9.89 -4.03
N TRP A 125 11.92 10.58 -2.93
CA TRP A 125 10.84 11.44 -2.42
C TRP A 125 11.11 12.89 -2.74
N GLY A 126 10.05 13.70 -2.89
CA GLY A 126 10.16 15.13 -3.18
C GLY A 126 10.56 15.48 -4.62
N VAL A 127 10.63 14.50 -5.54
CA VAL A 127 10.99 14.74 -6.95
C VAL A 127 9.76 14.89 -7.86
N MET A 128 8.59 14.55 -7.36
CA MET A 128 7.30 14.67 -8.06
C MET A 128 6.23 15.11 -7.06
N PRO A 129 5.14 15.76 -7.53
CA PRO A 129 4.09 16.22 -6.63
C PRO A 129 3.27 15.07 -6.03
N GLY A 130 2.68 15.34 -4.85
CA GLY A 130 1.94 14.37 -4.05
C GLY A 130 2.72 13.96 -2.80
N HIS A 131 2.16 14.22 -1.63
CA HIS A 131 2.87 14.16 -0.34
C HIS A 131 3.49 12.80 0.00
N THR A 132 2.93 11.68 -0.48
CA THR A 132 3.51 10.34 -0.34
C THR A 132 3.89 9.74 -1.69
N ALA A 133 3.91 10.56 -2.76
CA ALA A 133 4.31 10.12 -4.08
C ALA A 133 5.82 9.93 -4.17
N TYR A 134 6.25 8.86 -4.81
CA TYR A 134 7.66 8.61 -5.05
C TYR A 134 7.85 7.60 -6.19
N PRO A 135 8.87 7.76 -7.02
CA PRO A 135 9.34 6.73 -7.92
C PRO A 135 10.33 5.78 -7.25
N TRP A 136 10.54 4.62 -7.89
CA TRP A 136 11.46 3.57 -7.43
C TRP A 136 12.14 2.83 -8.58
N ILE A 137 13.27 2.19 -8.26
CA ILE A 137 13.89 1.13 -9.05
C ILE A 137 14.10 -0.09 -8.15
N PHE A 138 13.44 -1.20 -8.47
CA PHE A 138 13.55 -2.47 -7.75
C PHE A 138 14.16 -3.53 -8.66
N PRO A 139 15.32 -4.09 -8.32
CA PRO A 139 15.95 -5.14 -9.11
C PRO A 139 15.10 -6.41 -9.13
N ASN A 140 15.19 -7.12 -10.24
CA ASN A 140 14.64 -8.46 -10.44
C ASN A 140 15.72 -9.35 -11.07
N ASP A 141 15.35 -10.59 -11.40
CA ASP A 141 16.28 -11.54 -12.05
C ASP A 141 16.75 -11.05 -13.43
N ASN A 142 17.97 -11.43 -13.83
CA ASN A 142 18.50 -11.28 -15.19
C ASN A 142 18.61 -9.82 -15.66
N ASN A 143 19.12 -8.93 -14.84
CA ASN A 143 19.27 -7.49 -15.12
C ASN A 143 17.95 -6.82 -15.53
N VAL A 144 16.84 -7.28 -15.01
CA VAL A 144 15.54 -6.61 -15.18
C VAL A 144 15.22 -5.87 -13.89
N ALA A 145 14.79 -4.63 -14.00
CA ALA A 145 14.25 -3.89 -12.88
C ALA A 145 12.77 -3.56 -13.09
N ARG A 146 12.04 -3.45 -11.99
CA ARG A 146 10.73 -2.79 -11.95
C ARG A 146 10.97 -1.32 -11.62
N ILE A 147 10.74 -0.47 -12.60
CA ILE A 147 10.89 0.98 -12.49
C ILE A 147 9.49 1.58 -12.48
N GLY A 148 9.15 2.28 -11.45
CA GLY A 148 7.80 2.74 -11.29
C GLY A 148 7.65 3.86 -10.29
N LEU A 149 6.42 4.16 -9.98
CA LEU A 149 6.04 5.21 -9.03
C LEU A 149 4.67 4.93 -8.41
N THR A 150 4.41 5.63 -7.32
CA THR A 150 3.05 5.82 -6.79
C THR A 150 2.73 7.31 -6.77
N MET A 151 1.47 7.66 -7.06
CA MET A 151 0.99 9.03 -7.01
C MET A 151 -0.50 9.09 -6.64
N PRO A 152 -0.98 10.20 -6.06
CA PRO A 152 -2.40 10.42 -5.80
C PRO A 152 -3.23 10.38 -7.08
N ILE A 153 -4.46 9.85 -6.99
CA ILE A 153 -5.43 9.89 -8.08
C ILE A 153 -6.19 11.21 -8.05
N GLY A 154 -6.42 11.80 -9.23
CA GLY A 154 -7.24 13.00 -9.36
C GLY A 154 -6.54 14.29 -8.93
N MET A 155 -5.22 14.29 -8.80
CA MET A 155 -4.45 15.50 -8.55
C MET A 155 -4.44 16.39 -9.81
N ASP A 156 -4.71 17.69 -9.62
CA ASP A 156 -4.61 18.69 -10.66
C ASP A 156 -3.29 19.45 -10.53
N LEU A 157 -2.61 19.72 -11.63
CA LEU A 157 -1.37 20.49 -11.64
C LEU A 157 -1.60 21.94 -11.14
N ALA A 158 -2.79 22.48 -11.37
CA ALA A 158 -3.17 23.80 -10.87
C ALA A 158 -3.23 23.90 -9.34
N ASP A 159 -3.37 22.76 -8.65
CA ASP A 159 -3.40 22.68 -7.18
C ASP A 159 -2.01 22.39 -6.58
N VAL A 160 -0.97 22.26 -7.42
CA VAL A 160 0.41 22.00 -6.97
C VAL A 160 1.10 23.33 -6.68
N ASP A 161 1.50 23.52 -5.44
CA ASP A 161 2.33 24.66 -5.05
C ASP A 161 3.75 24.48 -5.65
N ASN A 162 4.29 25.56 -6.19
CA ASN A 162 5.68 25.61 -6.71
C ASN A 162 6.05 24.44 -7.65
N PRO A 163 5.30 24.17 -8.74
CA PRO A 163 5.54 23.01 -9.59
C PRO A 163 6.94 22.95 -10.19
N GLN A 164 7.61 24.09 -10.36
CA GLN A 164 8.99 24.19 -10.84
C GLN A 164 10.05 23.61 -9.88
N ASP A 165 9.70 23.35 -8.62
CA ASP A 165 10.62 22.79 -7.63
C ASP A 165 10.68 21.24 -7.69
N TYR A 166 9.73 20.63 -8.41
CA TYR A 166 9.68 19.18 -8.59
C TYR A 166 10.50 18.76 -9.82
N ALA A 167 11.59 18.05 -9.58
CA ALA A 167 12.57 17.71 -10.60
C ALA A 167 12.04 16.83 -11.76
N LEU A 168 10.90 16.17 -11.59
CA LEU A 168 10.25 15.34 -12.61
C LEU A 168 9.05 16.03 -13.28
N LEU A 169 8.77 17.29 -12.95
CA LEU A 169 7.87 18.14 -13.73
C LEU A 169 8.66 18.98 -14.74
N ASP A 170 8.04 19.24 -15.88
CA ASP A 170 8.57 20.14 -16.92
C ASP A 170 7.75 21.43 -16.87
N PRO A 171 8.39 22.62 -17.07
CA PRO A 171 7.68 23.89 -17.15
C PRO A 171 6.57 23.95 -18.21
N ASP A 172 6.65 23.10 -19.23
CA ASP A 172 5.67 23.00 -20.30
C ASP A 172 4.57 21.98 -20.03
N ASP A 173 4.55 21.32 -18.85
CA ASP A 173 3.47 20.41 -18.47
C ASP A 173 2.17 21.21 -18.24
N GLU A 174 1.13 20.86 -18.97
CA GLU A 174 -0.21 21.45 -18.82
C GLU A 174 -1.10 20.68 -17.80
N GLN A 175 -0.67 19.47 -17.42
CA GLN A 175 -1.35 18.58 -16.48
C GLN A 175 -0.35 17.67 -15.78
N ILE A 176 -0.79 16.98 -14.74
CA ILE A 176 0.03 15.94 -14.10
C ILE A 176 0.41 14.88 -15.13
N PRO A 177 1.71 14.64 -15.36
CA PRO A 177 2.18 13.68 -16.35
C PRO A 177 1.73 12.24 -16.03
N PRO A 178 1.44 11.42 -17.05
CA PRO A 178 1.17 10.00 -16.84
C PRO A 178 2.43 9.25 -16.36
N GLY A 179 2.24 8.14 -15.65
CA GLY A 179 3.33 7.38 -15.02
C GLY A 179 4.51 7.05 -15.95
N ARG A 180 4.24 6.73 -17.23
CA ARG A 180 5.30 6.46 -18.22
C ARG A 180 6.23 7.66 -18.46
N VAL A 181 5.70 8.88 -18.38
CA VAL A 181 6.49 10.10 -18.57
C VAL A 181 7.39 10.32 -17.36
N TYR A 182 6.87 10.12 -16.15
CA TYR A 182 7.67 10.18 -14.93
C TYR A 182 8.80 9.14 -14.92
N VAL A 183 8.51 7.89 -15.31
CA VAL A 183 9.54 6.84 -15.40
C VAL A 183 10.63 7.22 -16.39
N ARG A 184 10.27 7.73 -17.57
CA ARG A 184 11.26 8.20 -18.56
C ARG A 184 12.11 9.33 -18.00
N ARG A 185 11.48 10.38 -17.45
CA ARG A 185 12.21 11.53 -16.88
C ARG A 185 13.11 11.14 -15.72
N LEU A 186 12.67 10.17 -14.88
CA LEU A 186 13.53 9.62 -13.83
C LEU A 186 14.79 8.99 -14.42
N LEU A 187 14.65 8.15 -15.44
CA LEU A 187 15.77 7.47 -16.06
C LEU A 187 16.70 8.46 -16.79
N GLU A 188 16.14 9.41 -17.54
CA GLU A 188 16.92 10.49 -18.20
C GLU A 188 17.74 11.32 -17.20
N ARG A 189 17.17 11.56 -16.01
CA ARG A 189 17.85 12.29 -14.93
C ARG A 189 18.95 11.48 -14.25
N GLU A 190 18.66 10.22 -13.91
CA GLU A 190 19.58 9.35 -13.17
C GLU A 190 20.69 8.77 -14.06
N TYR A 191 20.44 8.68 -15.37
CA TYR A 191 21.33 8.07 -16.35
C TYR A 191 21.43 8.93 -17.63
N PRO A 192 21.91 10.18 -17.53
CA PRO A 192 21.90 11.14 -18.66
C PRO A 192 22.81 10.75 -19.83
N GLU A 193 23.69 9.77 -19.65
CA GLU A 193 24.64 9.30 -20.68
C GLU A 193 24.05 8.15 -21.53
N TYR A 194 22.84 7.65 -21.19
CA TYR A 194 22.19 6.52 -21.83
C TYR A 194 20.97 6.95 -22.65
N ASP A 195 20.71 6.22 -23.74
CA ASP A 195 19.44 6.31 -24.46
C ASP A 195 18.41 5.40 -23.77
N ILE A 196 17.33 5.99 -23.25
CA ILE A 196 16.39 5.26 -22.42
C ILE A 196 15.64 4.17 -23.20
N GLU A 197 15.35 4.39 -24.47
CA GLU A 197 14.61 3.39 -25.28
C GLU A 197 15.54 2.26 -25.78
N GLU A 198 16.82 2.56 -26.04
CA GLU A 198 17.80 1.58 -26.52
C GLU A 198 18.46 0.82 -25.35
N ASP A 199 18.86 1.52 -24.28
CA ASP A 199 19.64 0.93 -23.18
C ASP A 199 18.77 0.36 -22.05
N PHE A 200 17.52 0.85 -21.89
CA PHE A 200 16.55 0.35 -20.92
C PHE A 200 15.27 -0.17 -21.61
N PRO A 201 15.35 -1.12 -22.56
CA PRO A 201 14.17 -1.56 -23.30
C PRO A 201 13.17 -2.24 -22.38
N LEU A 202 11.87 -2.11 -22.73
CA LEU A 202 10.78 -2.83 -22.07
C LEU A 202 10.91 -4.34 -22.25
N VAL A 203 10.64 -5.08 -21.19
CA VAL A 203 10.58 -6.56 -21.20
C VAL A 203 9.11 -6.95 -21.40
N GLU A 204 8.68 -7.02 -22.66
CA GLU A 204 7.26 -7.12 -23.06
C GLU A 204 6.56 -8.42 -22.62
N ASP A 205 7.29 -9.48 -22.31
CA ASP A 205 6.76 -10.75 -21.80
C ASP A 205 6.47 -10.71 -20.28
N ARG A 206 6.74 -9.57 -19.64
CA ARG A 206 6.45 -9.33 -18.22
C ARG A 206 5.32 -8.32 -18.04
N GLY A 207 4.80 -8.28 -16.81
CA GLY A 207 3.73 -7.37 -16.45
C GLY A 207 2.37 -7.73 -17.05
N LYS A 208 1.37 -6.89 -16.76
CA LYS A 208 -0.02 -7.11 -17.22
C LYS A 208 -0.23 -6.72 -18.68
N ARG A 209 0.55 -5.78 -19.19
CA ARG A 209 0.41 -5.21 -20.54
C ARG A 209 1.78 -4.89 -21.14
N LYS A 210 2.39 -5.84 -21.83
CA LYS A 210 3.64 -5.65 -22.60
C LYS A 210 4.70 -4.88 -21.80
N GLY A 211 5.12 -5.41 -20.69
CA GLY A 211 6.14 -4.80 -19.82
C GLY A 211 5.64 -3.76 -18.84
N THR A 212 4.33 -3.43 -18.83
CA THR A 212 3.79 -2.39 -17.95
C THR A 212 2.70 -2.92 -17.02
N GLU A 213 2.54 -2.27 -15.88
CA GLU A 213 1.52 -2.58 -14.89
C GLU A 213 0.99 -1.31 -14.22
N ALA A 214 -0.30 -1.30 -13.88
CA ALA A 214 -0.91 -0.28 -13.04
C ALA A 214 -1.83 -0.94 -12.01
N TYR A 215 -1.81 -0.42 -10.80
CA TYR A 215 -2.59 -0.91 -9.66
C TYR A 215 -3.19 0.25 -8.88
N PRO A 216 -4.48 0.19 -8.54
CA PRO A 216 -5.03 1.08 -7.52
C PRO A 216 -4.46 0.70 -6.15
N ILE A 217 -4.22 1.71 -5.31
CA ILE A 217 -3.75 1.54 -3.94
C ILE A 217 -4.73 2.27 -3.02
N SER A 218 -5.13 1.61 -1.95
CA SER A 218 -5.92 2.21 -0.89
C SER A 218 -5.08 2.25 0.39
N SER A 219 -4.36 3.35 0.54
CA SER A 219 -3.48 3.65 1.66
C SER A 219 -4.13 4.69 2.58
N THR A 220 -5.26 4.33 3.14
CA THR A 220 -6.04 5.18 4.04
C THR A 220 -5.93 4.71 5.49
N ARG A 221 -6.94 5.01 6.27
CA ARG A 221 -7.15 4.42 7.59
C ARG A 221 -7.98 3.14 7.43
N PRO A 222 -7.61 2.04 8.10
CA PRO A 222 -8.35 0.79 7.98
C PRO A 222 -9.74 0.86 8.63
N ILE A 223 -10.56 -0.13 8.27
CA ILE A 223 -11.80 -0.46 8.97
C ILE A 223 -11.59 -1.69 9.87
N GLU A 224 -12.39 -1.82 10.92
CA GLU A 224 -12.60 -3.07 11.63
C GLU A 224 -13.61 -3.93 10.87
N SER A 225 -13.58 -5.23 11.10
CA SER A 225 -14.46 -6.19 10.45
C SER A 225 -15.71 -6.48 11.28
N PRO A 226 -16.86 -6.83 10.69
CA PRO A 226 -18.03 -7.28 11.40
C PRO A 226 -17.84 -8.73 11.89
N THR A 227 -16.96 -8.91 12.88
CA THR A 227 -16.50 -10.24 13.32
C THR A 227 -17.56 -11.05 14.04
N GLU A 228 -18.59 -10.43 14.62
CA GLU A 228 -19.74 -11.13 15.23
C GLU A 228 -20.58 -11.86 14.18
N ALA A 229 -20.59 -11.34 12.94
CA ALA A 229 -21.16 -12.03 11.79
C ALA A 229 -20.24 -13.09 11.17
N GLY A 230 -19.09 -13.38 11.76
CA GLY A 230 -18.15 -14.34 11.19
C GLY A 230 -17.39 -13.84 9.95
N VAL A 231 -17.29 -12.52 9.77
CA VAL A 231 -16.61 -11.87 8.62
C VAL A 231 -15.31 -11.22 9.07
N ALA A 232 -14.24 -11.41 8.29
CA ALA A 232 -12.98 -10.68 8.41
C ALA A 232 -12.61 -10.03 7.07
N VAL A 233 -12.28 -8.75 7.09
CA VAL A 233 -11.74 -7.99 5.94
C VAL A 233 -10.24 -7.87 6.12
N VAL A 234 -9.44 -8.18 5.09
CA VAL A 234 -7.99 -8.28 5.21
C VAL A 234 -7.25 -7.46 4.15
N GLY A 235 -6.00 -7.09 4.44
CA GLY A 235 -5.10 -6.44 3.48
C GLY A 235 -5.63 -5.15 2.88
N GLY A 236 -5.53 -5.01 1.56
CA GLY A 236 -6.01 -3.84 0.83
C GLY A 236 -7.52 -3.62 0.92
N ALA A 237 -8.30 -4.69 1.08
CA ALA A 237 -9.76 -4.59 1.24
C ALA A 237 -10.16 -3.83 2.51
N MET A 238 -9.42 -3.99 3.60
CA MET A 238 -9.67 -3.22 4.84
C MET A 238 -9.07 -1.82 4.86
N GLY A 239 -8.39 -1.38 3.78
CA GLY A 239 -7.74 -0.06 3.72
C GLY A 239 -6.42 0.05 4.48
N ALA A 240 -5.75 -1.07 4.76
CA ALA A 240 -4.57 -1.11 5.61
C ALA A 240 -3.23 -1.09 4.84
N THR A 241 -3.21 -0.82 3.54
CA THR A 241 -1.97 -0.50 2.83
C THR A 241 -1.31 0.69 3.53
N SER A 242 0.00 0.69 3.64
CA SER A 242 0.71 1.76 4.35
C SER A 242 0.36 3.13 3.78
N ALA A 243 -0.15 4.01 4.61
CA ALA A 243 -0.48 5.38 4.22
C ALA A 243 0.75 6.23 3.88
N PHE A 244 1.94 5.79 4.28
CA PHE A 244 3.19 6.54 4.10
C PHE A 244 4.05 6.03 2.94
N HIS A 245 4.27 4.70 2.86
CA HIS A 245 5.15 4.12 1.83
C HIS A 245 4.41 3.24 0.83
N GLU A 246 3.08 3.26 0.81
CA GLU A 246 2.19 2.62 -0.17
C GLU A 246 2.37 1.09 -0.33
N GLY A 247 3.18 0.46 0.52
CA GLY A 247 3.39 -0.99 0.53
C GLY A 247 2.25 -1.73 1.24
N GLY A 248 1.75 -2.82 0.64
CA GLY A 248 0.61 -3.56 1.17
C GLY A 248 0.83 -5.06 1.37
N ASP A 249 1.84 -5.66 0.75
CA ASP A 249 2.03 -7.12 0.75
C ASP A 249 2.23 -7.70 2.16
N HIS A 250 3.07 -7.06 2.99
CA HIS A 250 3.31 -7.48 4.36
C HIS A 250 2.06 -7.40 5.26
N VAL A 251 1.22 -6.40 5.02
CA VAL A 251 -0.06 -6.25 5.73
C VAL A 251 -1.05 -7.33 5.28
N ALA A 252 -1.16 -7.58 3.98
CA ALA A 252 -2.05 -8.60 3.43
C ALA A 252 -1.70 -10.00 3.97
N VAL A 253 -0.41 -10.37 3.96
CA VAL A 253 0.07 -11.66 4.48
C VAL A 253 -0.19 -11.78 5.98
N ARG A 254 0.09 -10.74 6.77
CA ARG A 254 -0.09 -10.77 8.23
C ARG A 254 -1.56 -10.82 8.63
N THR A 255 -2.42 -10.01 8.03
CA THR A 255 -3.85 -9.98 8.34
C THR A 255 -4.56 -11.23 7.84
N GLY A 256 -4.24 -11.72 6.65
CA GLY A 256 -4.75 -12.98 6.12
C GLY A 256 -4.37 -14.19 6.99
N LYS A 257 -3.11 -14.25 7.45
CA LYS A 257 -2.66 -15.30 8.38
C LYS A 257 -3.44 -15.27 9.70
N ILE A 258 -3.63 -14.09 10.30
CA ILE A 258 -4.40 -13.94 11.56
C ILE A 258 -5.84 -14.39 11.35
N ALA A 259 -6.50 -13.92 10.27
CA ALA A 259 -7.87 -14.29 9.98
C ALA A 259 -8.04 -15.81 9.77
N GLY A 260 -7.18 -16.42 8.93
CA GLY A 260 -7.20 -17.86 8.67
C GLY A 260 -6.98 -18.71 9.91
N GLN A 261 -6.01 -18.34 10.76
CA GLN A 261 -5.75 -19.04 12.02
C GLN A 261 -6.95 -18.96 12.98
N LEU A 262 -7.55 -17.79 13.11
CA LEU A 262 -8.71 -17.61 14.00
C LEU A 262 -9.96 -18.29 13.46
N ALA A 263 -10.20 -18.26 12.16
CA ALA A 263 -11.30 -18.99 11.53
C ALA A 263 -11.16 -20.51 11.75
N GLY A 264 -9.97 -21.07 11.52
CA GLY A 264 -9.69 -22.49 11.78
C GLY A 264 -9.82 -22.90 13.25
N GLN A 265 -9.69 -21.97 14.19
CA GLN A 265 -9.90 -22.20 15.63
C GLN A 265 -11.35 -21.95 16.09
N GLY A 266 -12.24 -21.48 15.21
CA GLY A 266 -13.59 -21.07 15.60
C GLY A 266 -13.65 -19.78 16.42
N ARG A 267 -12.66 -18.86 16.24
CA ARG A 267 -12.47 -17.68 17.10
C ARG A 267 -12.28 -16.39 16.30
N LEU A 268 -12.97 -16.29 15.14
CA LEU A 268 -12.86 -15.11 14.27
C LEU A 268 -13.34 -13.81 14.95
N ASP A 269 -14.18 -13.93 15.99
CA ASP A 269 -14.58 -12.84 16.90
C ASP A 269 -13.39 -12.03 17.47
N ARG A 270 -12.21 -12.63 17.51
CA ARG A 270 -11.00 -11.99 18.04
C ARG A 270 -10.17 -11.24 16.98
N TYR A 271 -10.56 -11.30 15.71
CA TYR A 271 -9.75 -10.81 14.61
C TYR A 271 -9.36 -9.33 14.75
N ASN A 272 -10.34 -8.46 15.05
CA ASN A 272 -10.08 -7.02 15.21
C ASN A 272 -9.06 -6.72 16.31
N ARG A 273 -9.11 -7.44 17.43
CA ARG A 273 -8.15 -7.30 18.51
C ARG A 273 -6.76 -7.78 18.10
N GLU A 274 -6.67 -8.94 17.45
CA GLU A 274 -5.38 -9.56 17.14
C GLU A 274 -4.64 -8.84 16.01
N TRP A 275 -5.34 -8.35 14.96
CA TRP A 275 -4.66 -7.55 13.95
C TRP A 275 -4.20 -6.18 14.51
N LYS A 276 -5.00 -5.52 15.35
CA LYS A 276 -4.60 -4.28 16.03
C LYS A 276 -3.38 -4.49 16.92
N ARG A 277 -3.31 -5.64 17.61
CA ARG A 277 -2.13 -6.00 18.40
C ARG A 277 -0.89 -6.23 17.53
N ALA A 278 -1.04 -6.88 16.38
CA ALA A 278 0.07 -7.29 15.52
C ALA A 278 0.62 -6.14 14.66
N ILE A 279 -0.24 -5.29 14.12
CA ILE A 279 0.14 -4.23 13.15
C ILE A 279 -0.42 -2.83 13.49
N GLY A 280 -1.28 -2.70 14.49
CA GLY A 280 -1.96 -1.44 14.78
C GLY A 280 -1.02 -0.28 15.09
N GLU A 281 0.09 -0.54 15.74
CA GLU A 281 1.11 0.49 16.02
C GLU A 281 1.84 0.94 14.74
N GLU A 282 2.10 0.01 13.82
CA GLU A 282 2.67 0.29 12.51
C GLU A 282 1.70 1.11 11.65
N VAL A 283 0.43 0.70 11.58
CA VAL A 283 -0.60 1.45 10.86
C VAL A 283 -0.73 2.87 11.41
N ARG A 284 -0.83 3.02 12.74
CA ARG A 284 -0.91 4.33 13.40
C ARG A 284 0.31 5.21 13.10
N ARG A 285 1.50 4.63 13.11
CA ARG A 285 2.74 5.32 12.75
C ARG A 285 2.70 5.82 11.32
N ASN A 286 2.33 4.96 10.38
CA ASN A 286 2.31 5.29 8.95
C ASN A 286 1.25 6.35 8.62
N VAL A 287 0.08 6.31 9.25
CA VAL A 287 -0.94 7.38 9.14
C VAL A 287 -0.40 8.70 9.70
N ALA A 288 0.26 8.68 10.87
CA ALA A 288 0.84 9.88 11.45
C ALA A 288 1.94 10.50 10.57
N LEU A 289 2.77 9.67 9.95
CA LEU A 289 3.80 10.11 9.01
C LEU A 289 3.17 10.70 7.74
N ALA A 290 2.19 10.03 7.14
CA ALA A 290 1.48 10.56 5.97
C ALA A 290 0.80 11.91 6.26
N ASP A 291 0.14 12.04 7.42
CA ASP A 291 -0.45 13.31 7.85
C ASP A 291 0.63 14.40 8.08
N MET A 292 1.83 14.02 8.51
CA MET A 292 2.94 14.95 8.72
C MET A 292 3.49 15.51 7.41
N VAL A 293 3.70 14.63 6.42
CA VAL A 293 4.30 15.02 5.14
C VAL A 293 3.31 15.64 4.15
N ARG A 294 2.05 15.79 4.53
CA ARG A 294 0.99 16.30 3.66
C ARG A 294 1.26 17.69 3.08
N GLY A 295 1.98 18.53 3.80
CA GLY A 295 2.34 19.88 3.36
C GLY A 295 3.83 20.04 3.04
N TRP A 296 4.54 18.93 2.82
CA TRP A 296 5.96 18.99 2.53
C TRP A 296 6.22 19.30 1.07
N GLU A 297 7.19 20.19 0.87
CA GLU A 297 7.80 20.52 -0.41
C GLU A 297 9.11 19.75 -0.60
N PRO A 298 9.75 19.78 -1.80
CA PRO A 298 11.01 19.09 -2.07
C PRO A 298 12.12 19.37 -1.05
N ASP A 299 12.25 20.62 -0.60
CA ASP A 299 13.26 21.02 0.40
C ASP A 299 13.03 20.37 1.78
N ASP A 300 11.78 20.16 2.20
CA ASP A 300 11.48 19.49 3.46
C ASP A 300 11.94 18.03 3.45
N TRP A 301 11.78 17.36 2.30
CA TRP A 301 12.29 16.00 2.10
C TRP A 301 13.81 15.96 2.17
N ASP A 302 14.49 16.86 1.46
CA ASP A 302 15.95 16.97 1.45
C ASP A 302 16.51 17.25 2.84
N ASP A 303 15.91 18.17 3.58
CA ASP A 303 16.32 18.49 4.96
C ASP A 303 16.12 17.29 5.90
N THR A 304 15.02 16.57 5.72
CA THR A 304 14.75 15.37 6.52
C THR A 304 15.74 14.26 6.20
N PHE A 305 16.05 14.00 4.94
CA PHE A 305 17.06 13.00 4.56
C PHE A 305 18.45 13.37 5.03
N ARG A 306 18.87 14.65 4.97
CA ARG A 306 20.11 15.13 5.58
C ARG A 306 20.18 14.85 7.06
N LEU A 307 19.07 15.10 7.76
CA LEU A 307 18.98 14.84 9.20
C LEU A 307 19.14 13.36 9.51
N VAL A 308 18.43 12.50 8.79
CA VAL A 308 18.45 11.05 8.99
C VAL A 308 19.80 10.46 8.64
N ASP A 309 20.41 10.88 7.53
CA ASP A 309 21.77 10.47 7.13
C ASP A 309 22.82 10.82 8.21
N ASN A 310 22.76 12.03 8.74
CA ASN A 310 23.63 12.46 9.84
C ASN A 310 23.44 11.62 11.12
N MET A 311 22.20 11.14 11.37
CA MET A 311 21.91 10.27 12.52
C MET A 311 22.47 8.86 12.32
N LEU A 312 22.34 8.29 11.11
CA LEU A 312 22.81 6.95 10.77
C LEU A 312 24.34 6.86 10.77
N ASN A 313 25.00 7.84 10.16
CA ASN A 313 26.47 7.88 10.06
C ASN A 313 27.16 8.02 11.42
N ARG A 314 26.44 8.40 12.49
CA ARG A 314 26.95 8.45 13.87
C ARG A 314 26.79 7.15 14.67
N GLY A 315 26.19 6.13 14.09
CA GLY A 315 26.17 4.76 14.63
C GLY A 315 25.29 4.51 15.87
N GLU A 316 24.44 5.45 16.25
CA GLU A 316 23.58 5.32 17.43
C GLU A 316 22.13 5.74 17.14
N TYR A 317 21.22 4.77 17.23
CA TYR A 317 19.76 5.02 17.19
C TYR A 317 19.26 5.50 18.55
N SER A 318 19.44 6.76 18.89
CA SER A 318 18.91 7.32 20.14
C SER A 318 18.01 8.54 19.88
N PRO A 319 16.80 8.60 20.49
CA PRO A 319 15.96 9.80 20.43
C PRO A 319 16.66 11.07 20.99
N SER A 320 17.68 10.89 21.84
CA SER A 320 18.50 11.99 22.37
C SER A 320 19.44 12.63 21.34
N GLN A 321 19.67 11.96 20.20
CA GLN A 321 20.53 12.46 19.11
C GLN A 321 19.78 13.30 18.10
N ALA A 322 18.46 13.10 17.96
CA ALA A 322 17.59 14.08 17.28
C ALA A 322 17.71 15.47 17.93
N LEU A 323 18.01 15.50 19.22
CA LEU A 323 18.32 16.75 19.96
C LEU A 323 19.66 17.39 19.55
N GLY A 324 20.61 16.61 19.02
CA GLY A 324 21.91 17.09 18.50
C GLY A 324 21.86 17.67 17.09
N SER A 325 20.76 17.47 16.35
CA SER A 325 20.54 17.95 14.98
C SER A 325 19.92 19.36 14.89
N GLY A 326 19.79 20.05 16.03
CA GLY A 326 19.26 21.40 16.11
C GLY A 326 17.72 21.48 16.23
N LEU A 327 17.20 22.70 16.16
CA LEU A 327 15.77 22.99 16.34
C LEU A 327 14.84 22.27 15.35
N SER A 328 15.32 22.01 14.14
CA SER A 328 14.55 21.32 13.08
C SER A 328 14.25 19.87 13.44
N GLY A 329 15.21 19.12 13.96
CA GLY A 329 15.00 17.72 14.37
C GLY A 329 14.05 17.59 15.57
N ILE A 330 14.14 18.53 16.52
CA ILE A 330 13.23 18.57 17.68
C ILE A 330 11.80 18.82 17.21
N ARG A 331 11.61 19.77 16.29
CA ARG A 331 10.30 20.13 15.73
C ARG A 331 9.67 18.93 15.01
N LEU A 332 10.45 18.25 14.16
CA LEU A 332 10.00 17.07 13.41
C LEU A 332 9.53 15.95 14.35
N VAL A 333 10.32 15.62 15.37
CA VAL A 333 9.96 14.58 16.35
C VAL A 333 8.75 15.01 17.19
N ALA A 334 8.65 16.27 17.56
CA ALA A 334 7.52 16.78 18.33
C ALA A 334 6.22 16.73 17.49
N GLU A 335 6.27 17.16 16.25
CA GLU A 335 5.13 17.11 15.31
C GLU A 335 4.66 15.68 15.10
N TYR A 336 5.58 14.75 14.79
CA TYR A 336 5.26 13.33 14.67
C TYR A 336 4.58 12.78 15.93
N LYS A 337 5.13 13.07 17.12
CA LYS A 337 4.56 12.60 18.38
C LYS A 337 3.16 13.17 18.63
N LEU A 338 2.93 14.44 18.32
CA LEU A 338 1.62 15.08 18.48
C LEU A 338 0.58 14.45 17.54
N ARG A 339 0.93 14.24 16.25
CA ARG A 339 0.05 13.58 15.28
C ARG A 339 -0.23 12.14 15.71
N LYS A 340 0.79 11.39 16.12
CA LYS A 340 0.62 10.04 16.62
C LYS A 340 -0.26 9.96 17.88
N LEU A 341 -0.14 10.92 18.79
CA LEU A 341 -1.00 11.02 19.97
C LEU A 341 -2.45 11.35 19.58
N SER A 342 -2.67 12.23 18.61
CA SER A 342 -4.03 12.55 18.12
C SER A 342 -4.76 11.33 17.56
N LEU A 343 -4.05 10.36 17.03
CA LEU A 343 -4.55 9.08 16.52
C LEU A 343 -4.70 7.98 17.62
N GLY A 344 -4.45 8.34 18.88
CA GLY A 344 -4.65 7.44 20.01
C GLY A 344 -6.11 7.03 20.20
N SER A 345 -6.35 6.00 21.03
CA SER A 345 -7.70 5.44 21.30
C SER A 345 -8.43 4.92 20.07
N GLY A 346 -7.66 4.40 19.07
CA GLY A 346 -8.22 3.79 17.86
C GLY A 346 -8.69 4.76 16.79
N ARG A 347 -8.40 6.08 16.89
CA ARG A 347 -8.78 7.08 15.88
C ARG A 347 -8.11 6.92 14.52
N TYR A 348 -7.13 6.03 14.42
CA TYR A 348 -6.55 5.61 13.14
C TYR A 348 -7.43 4.60 12.37
N VAL A 349 -8.55 4.15 12.96
CA VAL A 349 -9.56 3.29 12.33
C VAL A 349 -10.76 4.15 11.95
N GLN A 350 -11.32 3.96 10.76
CA GLN A 350 -12.42 4.77 10.24
C GLN A 350 -13.79 4.23 10.63
N LEU A 351 -13.97 2.90 10.57
CA LEU A 351 -15.20 2.20 10.93
C LEU A 351 -14.86 1.18 12.01
N ARG A 352 -15.57 1.20 13.11
CA ARG A 352 -15.31 0.34 14.27
C ARG A 352 -16.31 -0.80 14.34
N GLN A 353 -15.96 -1.86 15.05
CA GLN A 353 -16.84 -3.00 15.26
C GLN A 353 -18.18 -2.58 15.91
N ASP A 354 -18.16 -1.60 16.81
CA ASP A 354 -19.36 -1.11 17.52
C ASP A 354 -20.31 -0.31 16.60
N ASP A 355 -19.88 0.04 15.38
CA ASP A 355 -20.69 0.78 14.39
C ASP A 355 -21.57 -0.20 13.56
N TYR A 356 -21.32 -1.51 13.64
CA TYR A 356 -22.10 -2.52 12.94
C TYR A 356 -23.37 -2.91 13.71
N LEU A 357 -24.42 -3.25 12.98
CA LEU A 357 -25.70 -3.74 13.48
C LEU A 357 -25.78 -5.27 13.32
N PHE A 358 -26.07 -5.97 14.41
CA PHE A 358 -26.19 -7.44 14.42
C PHE A 358 -27.53 -7.87 14.98
#